data_2ff7b6ca080dee0407f79dcb5cbc1801
#
_entry.id   2ff7b6ca080dee0407f79dcb5cbc1801
#
_cell.length_a   1.000
_cell.length_b   1.000
_cell.length_c   1.000
_cell.angle_alpha   90.00
_cell.angle_beta   90.00
_cell.angle_gamma   90.00
#
_symmetry.space_group_name_H-M   'P 1'
#
loop_
_entity.id
_entity.type
_entity.pdbx_description
1 polymer ?
#
loop_
_entity_poly.entity_id
_entity_poly.type
_entity_poly.pdbx_seq_one_letter_code
_entity_poly.pdbx_strand_id
1 'polypeptide(L)'
;MRAASLRVSPVQGKHADIGEWQWREAEEFHCVFMRKDPPFDTDFFFATHLLSLIDSRRTLVFNDPAGLREATEKLFILRFPELIAPTMVAASPDSILSFRDSVGGDIVVKPLDGCGGLGVFRIAPGDLNTYSILETSTHHGTRPVMAQRYLPESRLGDVRLLYLDGKPLGAVRRVPRHDDLRGNIHVGGVVEATEIGEREQRICQTLAPRLEALGIWFAGLDVIGDYLTEVNVTSPTGVQEANRLSGVHLESDVIASVENKCARLAR
;
A
#
# COMPACT_ATOMS: atom_id res chain seq x y z
N MET A 1 -12.91 23.36 4.04
CA MET A 1 -11.66 22.79 4.56
C MET A 1 -10.66 23.88 4.98
N ARG A 2 -9.68 23.58 5.87
CA ARG A 2 -8.55 24.51 6.09
C ARG A 2 -7.46 24.19 5.07
N ALA A 3 -6.94 25.19 4.39
CA ALA A 3 -5.87 25.05 3.40
C ALA A 3 -4.86 26.19 3.57
N ALA A 4 -3.61 25.93 3.16
CA ALA A 4 -2.55 26.92 3.11
C ALA A 4 -1.82 26.80 1.75
N SER A 5 -1.24 27.89 1.28
CA SER A 5 -0.33 27.82 0.13
C SER A 5 0.89 26.98 0.49
N LEU A 6 1.42 26.24 -0.49
CA LEU A 6 2.58 25.40 -0.31
C LEU A 6 3.61 25.71 -1.40
N ARG A 7 4.83 25.97 -0.97
CA ARG A 7 6.02 25.95 -1.86
C ARG A 7 6.85 24.72 -1.56
N VAL A 8 7.23 23.99 -2.59
CA VAL A 8 8.09 22.82 -2.45
C VAL A 8 9.50 23.13 -2.91
N SER A 9 10.47 22.48 -2.30
CA SER A 9 11.91 22.62 -2.60
C SER A 9 12.55 21.22 -2.56
N PRO A 10 13.57 20.94 -3.41
CA PRO A 10 14.29 19.67 -3.38
C PRO A 10 15.28 19.56 -2.20
N VAL A 11 15.32 20.52 -1.30
CA VAL A 11 16.26 20.54 -0.17
C VAL A 11 15.76 19.62 0.94
N GLN A 12 16.52 18.57 1.24
CA GLN A 12 16.19 17.64 2.32
C GLN A 12 16.11 18.38 3.67
N GLY A 13 15.02 18.12 4.42
CA GLY A 13 14.73 18.79 5.69
C GLY A 13 14.12 20.19 5.58
N LYS A 14 14.07 20.78 4.37
CA LYS A 14 13.42 22.06 4.06
C LYS A 14 12.63 21.96 2.76
N HIS A 15 11.93 20.87 2.56
CA HIS A 15 11.22 20.56 1.32
C HIS A 15 9.87 21.25 1.19
N ALA A 16 9.35 21.86 2.26
CA ALA A 16 8.05 22.53 2.26
C ALA A 16 8.11 23.86 3.02
N ASP A 17 7.55 24.91 2.39
CA ASP A 17 7.27 26.20 3.03
C ASP A 17 5.74 26.42 2.99
N ILE A 18 5.13 26.43 4.17
CA ILE A 18 3.68 26.45 4.34
C ILE A 18 3.25 27.87 4.72
N GLY A 19 2.37 28.48 3.93
CA GLY A 19 1.82 29.81 4.18
C GLY A 19 0.74 29.81 5.26
N GLU A 20 -0.04 30.90 5.31
CA GLU A 20 -1.11 31.05 6.29
C GLU A 20 -2.28 30.11 6.01
N TRP A 21 -2.83 29.54 7.08
CA TRP A 21 -4.00 28.67 7.02
C TRP A 21 -5.28 29.45 6.92
N GLN A 22 -6.09 29.18 5.89
CA GLN A 22 -7.37 29.83 5.61
C GLN A 22 -8.48 28.79 5.43
N TRP A 23 -9.73 29.19 5.72
CA TRP A 23 -10.90 28.39 5.36
C TRP A 23 -11.19 28.58 3.88
N ARG A 24 -11.37 27.47 3.15
CA ARG A 24 -11.65 27.43 1.72
C ARG A 24 -12.71 26.37 1.44
N GLU A 25 -13.53 26.60 0.43
CA GLU A 25 -14.38 25.56 -0.12
C GLU A 25 -13.52 24.55 -0.90
N ALA A 26 -13.87 23.25 -0.81
CA ALA A 26 -13.10 22.22 -1.50
C ALA A 26 -13.19 22.38 -3.02
N GLU A 27 -14.31 22.86 -3.51
CA GLU A 27 -14.62 23.08 -4.93
C GLU A 27 -13.89 24.28 -5.56
N GLU A 28 -13.09 25.00 -4.79
CA GLU A 28 -12.15 25.99 -5.32
C GLU A 28 -10.87 25.33 -5.88
N PHE A 29 -10.65 24.06 -5.61
CA PHE A 29 -9.51 23.31 -6.08
C PHE A 29 -9.90 22.37 -7.23
N HIS A 30 -9.06 22.24 -8.25
CA HIS A 30 -9.28 21.30 -9.36
C HIS A 30 -9.13 19.85 -8.90
N CYS A 31 -8.23 19.61 -7.93
CA CYS A 31 -7.97 18.28 -7.37
C CYS A 31 -7.65 18.38 -5.88
N VAL A 32 -8.12 17.40 -5.13
CA VAL A 32 -7.71 17.11 -3.76
C VAL A 32 -7.02 15.75 -3.72
N PHE A 33 -5.74 15.74 -3.37
CA PHE A 33 -4.95 14.52 -3.20
C PHE A 33 -5.13 13.98 -1.80
N MET A 34 -5.66 12.76 -1.65
CA MET A 34 -5.68 12.06 -0.38
C MET A 34 -4.32 11.42 -0.13
N ARG A 35 -3.48 12.11 0.65
CA ARG A 35 -2.11 11.67 0.99
C ARG A 35 -1.89 11.52 2.49
N LYS A 36 -2.98 11.31 3.25
CA LYS A 36 -2.87 10.99 4.67
C LYS A 36 -2.14 9.65 4.83
N ASP A 37 -1.14 9.62 5.72
CA ASP A 37 -0.39 8.41 6.00
C ASP A 37 -1.25 7.35 6.70
N PRO A 38 -0.94 6.04 6.53
CA PRO A 38 -1.55 4.99 7.32
C PRO A 38 -1.23 5.18 8.82
N PRO A 39 -1.95 4.52 9.75
CA PRO A 39 -2.83 3.38 9.52
C PRO A 39 -4.19 3.78 8.94
N PHE A 40 -4.90 2.82 8.34
CA PHE A 40 -6.31 2.95 7.99
C PHE A 40 -7.15 2.75 9.26
N ASP A 41 -7.17 3.78 10.08
CA ASP A 41 -7.91 3.85 11.34
C ASP A 41 -9.26 4.57 11.19
N THR A 42 -9.93 4.79 12.30
CA THR A 42 -11.21 5.53 12.34
C THR A 42 -11.08 6.94 11.79
N ASP A 43 -9.96 7.63 12.06
CA ASP A 43 -9.73 8.99 11.56
C ASP A 43 -9.49 9.00 10.04
N PHE A 44 -8.78 8.00 9.52
CA PHE A 44 -8.63 7.82 8.07
C PHE A 44 -9.99 7.52 7.42
N PHE A 45 -10.76 6.60 8.01
CA PHE A 45 -12.09 6.23 7.54
C PHE A 45 -13.01 7.45 7.46
N PHE A 46 -13.11 8.26 8.52
CA PHE A 46 -13.92 9.48 8.50
C PHE A 46 -13.39 10.53 7.51
N ALA A 47 -12.07 10.68 7.37
CA ALA A 47 -11.51 11.56 6.36
C ALA A 47 -11.96 11.18 4.94
N THR A 48 -12.01 9.90 4.60
CA THR A 48 -12.52 9.44 3.30
C THR A 48 -14.01 9.74 3.12
N HIS A 49 -14.82 9.65 4.19
CA HIS A 49 -16.24 10.02 4.13
C HIS A 49 -16.43 11.52 3.91
N LEU A 50 -15.66 12.37 4.61
CA LEU A 50 -15.69 13.81 4.40
C LEU A 50 -15.29 14.18 2.97
N LEU A 51 -14.27 13.54 2.41
CA LEU A 51 -13.86 13.73 1.02
C LEU A 51 -14.93 13.29 0.01
N SER A 52 -15.75 12.29 0.34
CA SER A 52 -16.88 11.86 -0.49
C SER A 52 -18.02 12.90 -0.56
N LEU A 53 -18.02 13.95 0.28
CA LEU A 53 -19.00 15.03 0.23
C LEU A 53 -18.63 16.12 -0.80
N ILE A 54 -17.40 16.11 -1.31
CA ILE A 54 -16.95 17.04 -2.35
C ILE A 54 -17.70 16.73 -3.66
N ASP A 55 -18.20 17.76 -4.35
CA ASP A 55 -18.85 17.60 -5.64
C ASP A 55 -17.85 17.11 -6.69
N SER A 56 -17.90 15.83 -7.00
CA SER A 56 -17.00 15.17 -7.95
C SER A 56 -17.09 15.67 -9.39
N ARG A 57 -18.11 16.47 -9.72
CA ARG A 57 -18.25 17.16 -11.03
C ARG A 57 -17.38 18.42 -11.10
N ARG A 58 -16.94 18.94 -9.96
CA ARG A 58 -16.16 20.19 -9.84
C ARG A 58 -14.73 19.97 -9.41
N THR A 59 -14.52 18.98 -8.54
CA THR A 59 -13.21 18.72 -7.93
C THR A 59 -12.91 17.24 -7.95
N LEU A 60 -11.81 16.87 -8.56
CA LEU A 60 -11.30 15.50 -8.51
C LEU A 60 -10.76 15.19 -7.11
N VAL A 61 -11.21 14.11 -6.48
CA VAL A 61 -10.51 13.55 -5.31
C VAL A 61 -9.68 12.35 -5.78
N PHE A 62 -8.37 12.40 -5.61
CA PHE A 62 -7.42 11.40 -6.12
C PHE A 62 -6.72 10.68 -4.95
N ASN A 63 -6.82 9.36 -4.76
CA ASN A 63 -7.75 8.39 -5.38
C ASN A 63 -9.19 8.60 -4.87
N ASP A 64 -10.17 7.93 -5.51
CA ASP A 64 -11.56 7.99 -5.10
C ASP A 64 -11.74 7.53 -3.64
N PRO A 65 -12.44 8.30 -2.79
CA PRO A 65 -12.58 7.99 -1.37
C PRO A 65 -13.35 6.69 -1.09
N ALA A 66 -14.33 6.33 -1.92
CA ALA A 66 -15.06 5.07 -1.77
C ALA A 66 -14.15 3.90 -2.16
N GLY A 67 -13.34 4.07 -3.20
CA GLY A 67 -12.32 3.10 -3.60
C GLY A 67 -11.27 2.88 -2.52
N LEU A 68 -10.82 3.94 -1.85
CA LEU A 68 -9.89 3.83 -0.71
C LEU A 68 -10.47 2.98 0.43
N ARG A 69 -11.77 3.08 0.72
CA ARG A 69 -12.44 2.26 1.74
C ARG A 69 -12.57 0.79 1.33
N GLU A 70 -12.79 0.53 0.06
CA GLU A 70 -12.97 -0.83 -0.49
C GLU A 70 -11.63 -1.56 -0.67
N ALA A 71 -10.60 -0.86 -1.11
CA ALA A 71 -9.29 -1.44 -1.42
C ALA A 71 -8.35 -1.41 -0.20
N THR A 72 -8.75 -2.05 0.91
CA THR A 72 -7.90 -2.17 2.09
C THR A 72 -6.65 -3.01 1.79
N GLU A 73 -5.49 -2.51 2.16
CA GLU A 73 -4.15 -2.93 1.72
C GLU A 73 -3.92 -4.45 1.67
N LYS A 74 -4.31 -5.16 2.74
CA LYS A 74 -4.09 -6.62 2.84
C LYS A 74 -5.26 -7.44 2.35
N LEU A 75 -6.51 -7.03 2.64
CA LEU A 75 -7.67 -7.83 2.26
C LEU A 75 -7.98 -7.76 0.77
N PHE A 76 -7.62 -6.67 0.11
CA PHE A 76 -7.92 -6.48 -1.31
C PHE A 76 -7.26 -7.54 -2.20
N ILE A 77 -6.07 -8.02 -1.83
CA ILE A 77 -5.35 -9.06 -2.59
C ILE A 77 -6.12 -10.40 -2.67
N LEU A 78 -7.01 -10.68 -1.70
CA LEU A 78 -7.82 -11.92 -1.70
C LEU A 78 -8.79 -12.02 -2.88
N ARG A 79 -9.03 -10.93 -3.59
CA ARG A 79 -9.82 -10.93 -4.84
C ARG A 79 -9.05 -11.48 -6.04
N PHE A 80 -7.75 -11.73 -5.88
CA PHE A 80 -6.82 -12.18 -6.93
C PHE A 80 -6.03 -13.41 -6.48
N PRO A 81 -6.73 -14.54 -6.24
CA PRO A 81 -6.10 -15.75 -5.70
C PRO A 81 -4.97 -16.29 -6.59
N GLU A 82 -5.00 -15.99 -7.88
CA GLU A 82 -3.96 -16.36 -8.86
C GLU A 82 -2.67 -15.55 -8.73
N LEU A 83 -2.70 -14.42 -8.04
CA LEU A 83 -1.53 -13.55 -7.84
C LEU A 83 -0.91 -13.71 -6.46
N ILE A 84 -1.54 -14.42 -5.51
CA ILE A 84 -1.10 -14.46 -4.12
C ILE A 84 -0.65 -15.87 -3.70
N ALA A 85 0.25 -15.94 -2.74
CA ALA A 85 0.54 -17.20 -2.05
C ALA A 85 -0.70 -17.70 -1.28
N PRO A 86 -0.79 -19.00 -0.93
CA PRO A 86 -1.84 -19.50 -0.07
C PRO A 86 -2.04 -18.60 1.15
N THR A 87 -3.27 -18.14 1.34
CA THR A 87 -3.62 -17.11 2.32
C THR A 87 -4.93 -17.46 3.01
N MET A 88 -5.01 -17.25 4.32
CA MET A 88 -6.20 -17.38 5.15
C MET A 88 -6.38 -16.11 5.99
N VAL A 89 -7.62 -15.75 6.29
CA VAL A 89 -7.95 -14.75 7.32
C VAL A 89 -8.78 -15.42 8.39
N ALA A 90 -8.29 -15.42 9.63
CA ALA A 90 -8.96 -16.05 10.76
C ALA A 90 -8.59 -15.37 12.08
N ALA A 91 -9.46 -15.51 13.08
CA ALA A 91 -9.17 -15.11 14.46
C ALA A 91 -8.79 -16.32 15.34
N SER A 92 -9.26 -17.52 14.99
CA SER A 92 -9.00 -18.74 15.77
C SER A 92 -7.55 -19.22 15.60
N PRO A 93 -6.75 -19.33 16.69
CA PRO A 93 -5.42 -19.92 16.63
C PRO A 93 -5.41 -21.33 16.04
N ASP A 94 -6.37 -22.18 16.37
CA ASP A 94 -6.45 -23.56 15.87
C ASP A 94 -6.66 -23.60 14.35
N SER A 95 -7.49 -22.69 13.81
CA SER A 95 -7.69 -22.57 12.37
C SER A 95 -6.40 -22.13 11.66
N ILE A 96 -5.66 -21.18 12.26
CA ILE A 96 -4.38 -20.70 11.71
C ILE A 96 -3.33 -21.81 11.74
N LEU A 97 -3.28 -22.62 12.81
CA LEU A 97 -2.35 -23.76 12.91
C LEU A 97 -2.70 -24.85 11.91
N SER A 98 -3.98 -25.15 11.71
CA SER A 98 -4.42 -26.10 10.68
C SER A 98 -4.05 -25.62 9.27
N PHE A 99 -4.21 -24.32 9.00
CA PHE A 99 -3.76 -23.72 7.75
C PHE A 99 -2.23 -23.83 7.59
N ARG A 100 -1.46 -23.47 8.62
CA ARG A 100 0.01 -23.60 8.60
C ARG A 100 0.44 -25.01 8.18
N ASP A 101 -0.16 -26.03 8.79
CA ASP A 101 0.18 -27.43 8.51
C ASP A 101 -0.20 -27.79 7.06
N SER A 102 -1.29 -27.26 6.52
CA SER A 102 -1.73 -27.50 5.14
C SER A 102 -0.82 -26.88 4.08
N VAL A 103 -0.06 -25.82 4.41
CA VAL A 103 0.80 -25.09 3.46
C VAL A 103 2.31 -25.39 3.63
N GLY A 104 2.67 -26.42 4.38
CA GLY A 104 4.05 -26.87 4.56
C GLY A 104 4.71 -26.39 5.86
N GLY A 105 3.93 -25.87 6.81
CA GLY A 105 4.38 -25.63 8.19
C GLY A 105 5.05 -24.28 8.44
N ASP A 106 5.20 -23.41 7.46
CA ASP A 106 5.87 -22.10 7.60
C ASP A 106 4.96 -20.98 7.09
N ILE A 107 4.56 -20.09 7.96
CA ILE A 107 3.64 -19.00 7.65
C ILE A 107 4.11 -17.65 8.20
N VAL A 108 3.55 -16.59 7.64
CA VAL A 108 3.64 -15.23 8.19
C VAL A 108 2.23 -14.80 8.64
N VAL A 109 2.14 -14.29 9.87
CA VAL A 109 0.92 -13.70 10.42
C VAL A 109 1.04 -12.19 10.41
N LYS A 110 0.00 -11.50 9.93
CA LYS A 110 -0.03 -10.03 9.76
C LYS A 110 -1.33 -9.45 10.31
N PRO A 111 -1.31 -8.36 11.09
CA PRO A 111 -2.54 -7.63 11.42
C PRO A 111 -3.13 -7.01 10.15
N LEU A 112 -4.46 -6.95 10.05
CA LEU A 112 -5.15 -6.46 8.84
C LEU A 112 -4.99 -4.95 8.65
N ASP A 113 -4.87 -4.20 9.73
CA ASP A 113 -4.75 -2.73 9.79
C ASP A 113 -3.32 -2.24 10.08
N GLY A 114 -2.34 -3.15 10.22
CA GLY A 114 -0.93 -2.81 10.45
C GLY A 114 -0.26 -2.24 9.22
N CYS A 115 0.66 -1.31 9.42
CA CYS A 115 1.51 -0.73 8.38
C CYS A 115 2.99 -0.80 8.78
N GLY A 116 3.90 -0.62 7.83
CA GLY A 116 5.35 -0.56 8.10
C GLY A 116 5.97 -1.85 8.65
N GLY A 117 5.29 -3.00 8.51
CA GLY A 117 5.75 -4.29 9.02
C GLY A 117 5.53 -4.50 10.52
N LEU A 118 4.81 -3.60 11.21
CA LEU A 118 4.48 -3.80 12.63
C LEU A 118 3.54 -4.99 12.81
N GLY A 119 3.84 -5.85 13.80
CA GLY A 119 3.02 -7.02 14.11
C GLY A 119 3.10 -8.13 13.06
N VAL A 120 4.08 -8.09 12.17
CA VAL A 120 4.34 -9.17 11.21
C VAL A 120 5.26 -10.20 11.86
N PHE A 121 4.77 -11.42 12.01
CA PHE A 121 5.51 -12.52 12.62
C PHE A 121 5.58 -13.72 11.68
N ARG A 122 6.77 -14.30 11.57
CA ARG A 122 6.95 -15.63 10.97
C ARG A 122 6.76 -16.69 12.05
N ILE A 123 6.01 -17.72 11.75
CA ILE A 123 5.80 -18.90 12.59
C ILE A 123 6.32 -20.11 11.81
N ALA A 124 7.50 -20.58 12.20
CA ALA A 124 8.11 -21.78 11.64
C ALA A 124 7.69 -23.05 12.41
N PRO A 125 7.85 -24.23 11.83
CA PRO A 125 7.63 -25.48 12.55
C PRO A 125 8.53 -25.57 13.81
N GLY A 126 7.89 -25.87 14.95
CA GLY A 126 8.61 -26.03 16.22
C GLY A 126 8.95 -24.71 16.93
N ASP A 127 8.47 -23.56 16.44
CA ASP A 127 8.65 -22.29 17.15
C ASP A 127 7.90 -22.32 18.48
N LEU A 128 8.64 -22.17 19.58
CA LEU A 128 8.11 -22.21 20.95
C LEU A 128 7.21 -21.01 21.28
N ASN A 129 7.29 -19.92 20.51
CA ASN A 129 6.47 -18.74 20.71
C ASN A 129 5.15 -18.79 19.93
N THR A 130 4.90 -19.85 19.16
CA THR A 130 3.72 -19.97 18.27
C THR A 130 2.43 -19.54 18.93
N TYR A 131 2.09 -20.10 20.10
CA TYR A 131 0.84 -19.77 20.80
C TYR A 131 0.82 -18.33 21.30
N SER A 132 1.92 -17.85 21.87
CA SER A 132 2.03 -16.47 22.34
C SER A 132 1.87 -15.46 21.21
N ILE A 133 2.47 -15.73 20.04
CA ILE A 133 2.31 -14.91 18.85
C ILE A 133 0.85 -14.90 18.40
N LEU A 134 0.21 -16.06 18.30
CA LEU A 134 -1.18 -16.17 17.85
C LEU A 134 -2.16 -15.50 18.82
N GLU A 135 -2.02 -15.76 20.12
CA GLU A 135 -2.85 -15.13 21.15
C GLU A 135 -2.73 -13.60 21.10
N THR A 136 -1.51 -13.10 21.04
CA THR A 136 -1.26 -11.64 20.97
C THR A 136 -1.81 -11.06 19.66
N SER A 137 -1.49 -11.66 18.52
CA SER A 137 -1.87 -11.13 17.20
C SER A 137 -3.38 -11.17 17.00
N THR A 138 -4.07 -12.21 17.50
CA THR A 138 -5.52 -12.36 17.38
C THR A 138 -6.29 -11.73 18.53
N HIS A 139 -5.63 -11.06 19.47
CA HIS A 139 -6.23 -10.57 20.71
C HIS A 139 -7.09 -11.67 21.39
N HIS A 140 -6.44 -12.81 21.67
CA HIS A 140 -7.07 -14.00 22.27
C HIS A 140 -8.25 -14.53 21.44
N GLY A 141 -8.11 -14.58 20.12
CA GLY A 141 -9.11 -15.13 19.20
C GLY A 141 -10.29 -14.21 18.88
N THR A 142 -10.23 -12.93 19.27
CA THR A 142 -11.31 -11.96 19.01
C THR A 142 -11.10 -11.11 17.76
N ARG A 143 -9.86 -11.01 17.26
CA ARG A 143 -9.49 -10.16 16.14
C ARG A 143 -8.91 -10.99 14.99
N PRO A 144 -9.46 -10.89 13.76
CA PRO A 144 -8.92 -11.62 12.63
C PRO A 144 -7.56 -11.06 12.21
N VAL A 145 -6.68 -11.96 11.79
CA VAL A 145 -5.37 -11.68 11.19
C VAL A 145 -5.25 -12.39 9.85
N MET A 146 -4.36 -11.93 8.99
CA MET A 146 -3.98 -12.65 7.78
C MET A 146 -2.85 -13.61 8.11
N ALA A 147 -3.04 -14.89 7.80
CA ALA A 147 -2.01 -15.92 7.78
C ALA A 147 -1.70 -16.25 6.31
N GLN A 148 -0.44 -16.19 5.92
CA GLN A 148 0.01 -16.43 4.56
C GLN A 148 1.21 -17.35 4.55
N ARG A 149 1.31 -18.27 3.56
CA ARG A 149 2.50 -19.11 3.40
C ARG A 149 3.75 -18.21 3.35
N TYR A 150 4.75 -18.57 4.13
CA TYR A 150 6.04 -17.88 4.11
C TYR A 150 6.71 -18.02 2.74
N LEU A 151 7.25 -16.94 2.24
CA LEU A 151 7.99 -16.86 0.99
C LEU A 151 9.47 -16.67 1.30
N PRO A 152 10.32 -17.68 1.12
CA PRO A 152 11.76 -17.56 1.38
C PRO A 152 12.44 -16.46 0.59
N GLU A 153 11.88 -16.08 -0.57
CA GLU A 153 12.33 -15.00 -1.44
C GLU A 153 12.28 -13.63 -0.74
N SER A 154 11.50 -13.50 0.34
CA SER A 154 11.48 -12.29 1.17
C SER A 154 12.85 -11.90 1.72
N ARG A 155 13.76 -12.86 1.88
CA ARG A 155 15.16 -12.60 2.28
C ARG A 155 15.96 -11.86 1.21
N LEU A 156 15.57 -11.99 -0.05
CA LEU A 156 16.16 -11.27 -1.19
C LEU A 156 15.52 -9.90 -1.39
N GLY A 157 14.53 -9.58 -0.56
CA GLY A 157 13.76 -8.35 -0.60
C GLY A 157 12.39 -8.51 -1.24
N ASP A 158 11.61 -7.46 -1.14
CA ASP A 158 10.34 -7.28 -1.83
C ASP A 158 10.46 -6.16 -2.86
N VAL A 159 9.67 -6.25 -3.93
CA VAL A 159 9.58 -5.20 -4.93
C VAL A 159 8.40 -4.29 -4.60
N ARG A 160 8.67 -3.00 -4.32
CA ARG A 160 7.67 -1.95 -4.32
C ARG A 160 7.47 -1.48 -5.75
N LEU A 161 6.41 -1.95 -6.38
CA LEU A 161 5.99 -1.55 -7.71
C LEU A 161 5.01 -0.37 -7.60
N LEU A 162 5.32 0.74 -8.23
CA LEU A 162 4.42 1.87 -8.34
C LEU A 162 3.48 1.64 -9.53
N TYR A 163 2.19 1.72 -9.27
CA TYR A 163 1.12 1.56 -10.24
C TYR A 163 0.48 2.91 -10.55
N LEU A 164 0.26 3.21 -11.82
CA LEU A 164 -0.47 4.38 -12.27
C LEU A 164 -1.34 4.01 -13.48
N ASP A 165 -2.65 4.29 -13.40
CA ASP A 165 -3.60 4.15 -14.52
C ASP A 165 -3.49 2.81 -15.29
N GLY A 166 -3.43 1.70 -14.57
CA GLY A 166 -3.39 0.36 -15.15
C GLY A 166 -2.00 -0.16 -15.51
N LYS A 167 -0.94 0.63 -15.28
CA LYS A 167 0.41 0.31 -15.73
C LYS A 167 1.44 0.43 -14.60
N PRO A 168 2.55 -0.32 -14.68
CA PRO A 168 3.69 -0.05 -13.86
C PRO A 168 4.29 1.32 -14.21
N LEU A 169 4.48 2.17 -13.18
CA LEU A 169 5.11 3.48 -13.30
C LEU A 169 6.60 3.42 -13.02
N GLY A 170 6.99 2.67 -12.00
CA GLY A 170 8.37 2.51 -11.56
C GLY A 170 8.45 1.43 -10.48
N ALA A 171 9.64 0.98 -10.15
CA ALA A 171 9.84 -0.02 -9.12
C ALA A 171 11.15 0.19 -8.36
N VAL A 172 11.17 -0.24 -7.11
CA VAL A 172 12.38 -0.38 -6.30
C VAL A 172 12.34 -1.69 -5.55
N ARG A 173 13.50 -2.29 -5.31
CA ARG A 173 13.65 -3.44 -4.43
C ARG A 173 13.99 -2.95 -3.02
N ARG A 174 13.27 -3.45 -2.02
CA ARG A 174 13.55 -3.17 -0.60
C ARG A 174 14.15 -4.43 0.01
N VAL A 175 15.42 -4.40 0.31
CA VAL A 175 16.16 -5.53 0.89
C VAL A 175 16.16 -5.42 2.40
N PRO A 176 15.67 -6.42 3.14
CA PRO A 176 15.68 -6.40 4.60
C PRO A 176 17.11 -6.47 5.13
N ARG A 177 17.30 -6.01 6.35
CA ARG A 177 18.53 -6.25 7.08
C ARG A 177 18.69 -7.76 7.35
N HIS A 178 19.93 -8.21 7.53
CA HIS A 178 20.22 -9.61 7.77
C HIS A 178 19.56 -10.19 9.05
N ASP A 179 19.23 -9.30 10.01
CA ASP A 179 18.65 -9.60 11.32
C ASP A 179 17.13 -9.27 11.40
N ASP A 180 16.50 -8.87 10.30
CA ASP A 180 15.07 -8.58 10.21
C ASP A 180 14.43 -9.30 9.00
N LEU A 181 13.13 -9.55 9.08
CA LEU A 181 12.34 -10.08 7.95
C LEU A 181 11.70 -8.99 7.10
N ARG A 182 11.68 -7.74 7.61
CA ARG A 182 10.96 -6.63 7.03
C ARG A 182 11.86 -5.81 6.11
N GLY A 183 11.47 -5.67 4.84
CA GLY A 183 12.15 -4.83 3.85
C GLY A 183 11.79 -3.34 3.91
N ASN A 184 10.87 -2.93 4.79
CA ASN A 184 10.40 -1.55 4.87
C ASN A 184 11.54 -0.56 5.15
N ILE A 185 11.58 0.55 4.43
CA ILE A 185 12.61 1.60 4.55
C ILE A 185 12.67 2.16 5.97
N HIS A 186 11.51 2.35 6.61
CA HIS A 186 11.41 2.90 7.97
C HIS A 186 12.07 2.05 9.06
N VAL A 187 12.27 0.75 8.80
CA VAL A 187 12.96 -0.16 9.74
C VAL A 187 14.41 -0.44 9.33
N GLY A 188 14.95 0.32 8.37
CA GLY A 188 16.34 0.25 7.95
C GLY A 188 16.63 -0.67 6.77
N GLY A 189 15.61 -1.07 6.02
CA GLY A 189 15.77 -1.76 4.74
C GLY A 189 16.56 -0.91 3.73
N VAL A 190 17.39 -1.55 2.93
CA VAL A 190 18.15 -0.92 1.85
C VAL A 190 17.31 -0.89 0.59
N VAL A 191 17.33 0.22 -0.15
CA VAL A 191 16.61 0.36 -1.41
C VAL A 191 17.57 0.25 -2.56
N GLU A 192 17.27 -0.67 -3.49
CA GLU A 192 18.05 -0.96 -4.69
C GLU A 192 17.21 -0.73 -5.95
N ALA A 193 17.88 -0.45 -7.07
CA ALA A 193 17.24 -0.41 -8.37
C ALA A 193 16.73 -1.82 -8.75
N THR A 194 15.60 -1.87 -9.42
CA THR A 194 15.05 -3.11 -10.00
C THR A 194 14.37 -2.83 -11.31
N GLU A 195 14.36 -3.80 -12.19
CA GLU A 195 13.69 -3.71 -13.48
C GLU A 195 12.23 -4.14 -13.37
N ILE A 196 11.39 -3.59 -14.24
CA ILE A 196 9.99 -3.97 -14.41
C ILE A 196 9.94 -5.02 -15.53
N GLY A 197 9.68 -6.26 -15.15
CA GLY A 197 9.57 -7.39 -16.07
C GLY A 197 8.12 -7.75 -16.43
N GLU A 198 7.97 -8.90 -17.08
CA GLU A 198 6.66 -9.44 -17.48
C GLU A 198 5.75 -9.74 -16.27
N ARG A 199 6.33 -10.12 -15.15
CA ARG A 199 5.63 -10.40 -13.90
C ARG A 199 4.91 -9.13 -13.39
N GLU A 200 5.62 -8.03 -13.27
CA GLU A 200 5.08 -6.74 -12.79
C GLU A 200 4.02 -6.22 -13.75
N GLN A 201 4.24 -6.36 -15.05
CA GLN A 201 3.25 -6.01 -16.07
C GLN A 201 1.98 -6.83 -15.94
N ARG A 202 2.10 -8.15 -15.77
CA ARG A 202 0.96 -9.06 -15.58
C ARG A 202 0.17 -8.72 -14.32
N ILE A 203 0.86 -8.44 -13.19
CA ILE A 203 0.21 -8.05 -11.95
C ILE A 203 -0.62 -6.77 -12.18
N CYS A 204 -0.03 -5.72 -12.76
CA CYS A 204 -0.76 -4.49 -13.05
C CYS A 204 -1.96 -4.72 -13.96
N GLN A 205 -1.80 -5.49 -15.04
CA GLN A 205 -2.88 -5.80 -15.98
C GLN A 205 -4.04 -6.56 -15.32
N THR A 206 -3.74 -7.48 -14.42
CA THR A 206 -4.77 -8.25 -13.69
C THR A 206 -5.53 -7.37 -12.69
N LEU A 207 -4.84 -6.46 -12.01
CA LEU A 207 -5.45 -5.54 -11.04
C LEU A 207 -6.21 -4.39 -11.69
N ALA A 208 -5.78 -3.94 -12.87
CA ALA A 208 -6.24 -2.71 -13.52
C ALA A 208 -7.76 -2.59 -13.64
N PRO A 209 -8.52 -3.57 -14.14
CA PRO A 209 -9.97 -3.42 -14.30
C PRO A 209 -10.69 -3.16 -12.98
N ARG A 210 -10.21 -3.78 -11.88
CA ARG A 210 -10.84 -3.61 -10.57
C ARG A 210 -10.42 -2.30 -9.91
N LEU A 211 -9.16 -1.92 -9.99
CA LEU A 211 -8.66 -0.65 -9.46
C LEU A 211 -9.27 0.54 -10.19
N GLU A 212 -9.40 0.45 -11.52
CA GLU A 212 -10.05 1.48 -12.32
C GLU A 212 -11.53 1.65 -11.94
N ALA A 213 -12.28 0.54 -11.80
CA ALA A 213 -13.67 0.56 -11.37
C ALA A 213 -13.87 1.16 -9.97
N LEU A 214 -12.84 1.14 -9.12
CA LEU A 214 -12.82 1.74 -7.79
C LEU A 214 -12.25 3.16 -7.78
N GLY A 215 -11.84 3.72 -8.91
CA GLY A 215 -11.18 5.02 -8.95
C GLY A 215 -9.83 5.04 -8.21
N ILE A 216 -9.15 3.91 -8.15
CA ILE A 216 -7.78 3.80 -7.62
C ILE A 216 -6.82 3.90 -8.80
N TRP A 217 -6.30 5.08 -9.01
CA TRP A 217 -5.41 5.35 -10.14
C TRP A 217 -3.92 5.26 -9.78
N PHE A 218 -3.59 5.50 -8.51
CA PHE A 218 -2.23 5.45 -8.00
C PHE A 218 -2.13 4.56 -6.78
N ALA A 219 -1.26 3.55 -6.84
CA ALA A 219 -1.05 2.58 -5.76
C ALA A 219 0.41 2.12 -5.69
N GLY A 220 0.79 1.56 -4.55
CA GLY A 220 2.03 0.81 -4.37
C GLY A 220 1.70 -0.68 -4.22
N LEU A 221 2.26 -1.52 -5.07
CA LEU A 221 2.07 -2.97 -5.03
C LEU A 221 3.32 -3.61 -4.45
N ASP A 222 3.18 -4.45 -3.44
CA ASP A 222 4.31 -5.15 -2.84
C ASP A 222 4.34 -6.59 -3.35
N VAL A 223 5.49 -6.99 -3.90
CA VAL A 223 5.67 -8.28 -4.57
C VAL A 223 6.88 -9.00 -3.97
N ILE A 224 6.69 -10.25 -3.54
CA ILE A 224 7.77 -11.15 -3.06
C ILE A 224 7.79 -12.38 -3.95
N GLY A 225 8.95 -12.68 -4.56
CA GLY A 225 9.02 -13.74 -5.56
C GLY A 225 7.99 -13.46 -6.67
N ASP A 226 7.10 -14.40 -6.93
CA ASP A 226 6.03 -14.25 -7.94
C ASP A 226 4.69 -13.79 -7.36
N TYR A 227 4.63 -13.44 -6.07
CA TYR A 227 3.38 -13.22 -5.37
C TYR A 227 3.18 -11.77 -4.97
N LEU A 228 1.99 -11.26 -5.25
CA LEU A 228 1.47 -10.00 -4.69
C LEU A 228 1.18 -10.20 -3.19
N THR A 229 1.67 -9.32 -2.34
CA THR A 229 1.51 -9.41 -0.89
C THR A 229 0.67 -8.28 -0.29
N GLU A 230 0.64 -7.11 -0.93
CA GLU A 230 -0.13 -5.92 -0.49
C GLU A 230 -0.44 -5.01 -1.67
N VAL A 231 -1.58 -4.29 -1.57
CA VAL A 231 -1.94 -3.19 -2.48
C VAL A 231 -2.11 -1.92 -1.65
N ASN A 232 -1.08 -1.09 -1.62
CA ASN A 232 -1.02 0.11 -0.77
C ASN A 232 -1.67 1.29 -1.49
N VAL A 233 -2.86 1.69 -1.06
CA VAL A 233 -3.67 2.75 -1.70
C VAL A 233 -3.73 4.05 -0.89
N THR A 234 -3.32 4.05 0.36
CA THR A 234 -3.39 5.21 1.27
C THR A 234 -2.44 6.31 0.82
N SER A 235 -1.15 6.17 1.10
CA SER A 235 -0.11 7.10 0.66
C SER A 235 1.14 6.36 0.17
N PRO A 236 1.07 5.64 -0.98
CA PRO A 236 2.20 4.86 -1.46
C PRO A 236 3.46 5.71 -1.60
N THR A 237 4.57 5.19 -1.08
CA THR A 237 5.92 5.77 -1.13
C THR A 237 6.80 5.00 -2.11
N GLY A 238 7.97 5.54 -2.44
CA GLY A 238 8.93 4.90 -3.34
C GLY A 238 9.23 5.71 -4.60
N VAL A 239 8.48 6.79 -4.88
CA VAL A 239 8.70 7.66 -6.04
C VAL A 239 10.09 8.31 -5.99
N GLN A 240 10.48 8.88 -4.83
CA GLN A 240 11.78 9.54 -4.68
C GLN A 240 12.94 8.56 -4.82
N GLU A 241 12.81 7.37 -4.25
CA GLU A 241 13.80 6.31 -4.35
C GLU A 241 13.96 5.84 -5.80
N ALA A 242 12.84 5.59 -6.50
CA ALA A 242 12.84 5.18 -7.90
C ALA A 242 13.48 6.25 -8.77
N ASN A 243 13.13 7.53 -8.60
CA ASN A 243 13.72 8.65 -9.31
C ASN A 243 15.23 8.71 -9.14
N ARG A 244 15.70 8.64 -7.88
CA ARG A 244 17.11 8.72 -7.55
C ARG A 244 17.92 7.56 -8.14
N LEU A 245 17.36 6.34 -8.11
CA LEU A 245 18.04 5.12 -8.55
C LEU A 245 18.02 4.96 -10.08
N SER A 246 16.96 5.43 -10.73
CA SER A 246 16.77 5.24 -12.19
C SER A 246 16.98 6.52 -13.01
N GLY A 247 17.20 7.67 -12.38
CA GLY A 247 17.41 8.95 -13.07
C GLY A 247 16.16 9.45 -13.81
N VAL A 248 14.97 9.15 -13.30
CA VAL A 248 13.66 9.50 -13.88
C VAL A 248 12.91 10.52 -13.01
N HIS A 249 11.76 10.99 -13.48
CA HIS A 249 10.89 11.95 -12.80
C HIS A 249 9.44 11.46 -12.80
N LEU A 250 9.17 10.37 -12.05
CA LEU A 250 7.88 9.70 -12.04
C LEU A 250 6.74 10.57 -11.48
N GLU A 251 7.04 11.55 -10.63
CA GLU A 251 6.07 12.53 -10.15
C GLU A 251 5.42 13.32 -11.30
N SER A 252 6.15 13.56 -12.38
CA SER A 252 5.62 14.26 -13.56
C SER A 252 4.50 13.47 -14.22
N ASP A 253 4.64 12.14 -14.31
CA ASP A 253 3.62 11.26 -14.89
C ASP A 253 2.37 11.22 -13.99
N VAL A 254 2.55 11.20 -12.66
CA VAL A 254 1.45 11.25 -11.71
C VAL A 254 0.67 12.56 -11.86
N ILE A 255 1.36 13.71 -11.91
CA ILE A 255 0.72 15.02 -12.09
C ILE A 255 0.02 15.12 -13.45
N ALA A 256 0.66 14.68 -14.54
CA ALA A 256 0.04 14.64 -15.86
C ALA A 256 -1.26 13.80 -15.88
N SER A 257 -1.26 12.64 -15.19
CA SER A 257 -2.48 11.83 -15.04
C SER A 257 -3.59 12.61 -14.34
N VAL A 258 -3.28 13.31 -13.24
CA VAL A 258 -4.24 14.13 -12.50
C VAL A 258 -4.78 15.25 -13.37
N GLU A 259 -3.92 16.01 -14.04
CA GLU A 259 -4.32 17.12 -14.94
C GLU A 259 -5.26 16.63 -16.06
N ASN A 260 -4.93 15.49 -16.67
CA ASN A 260 -5.77 14.87 -17.69
C ASN A 260 -7.16 14.47 -17.16
N LYS A 261 -7.25 13.99 -15.91
CA LYS A 261 -8.52 13.64 -15.28
C LYS A 261 -9.32 14.90 -14.93
N CYS A 262 -8.68 15.95 -14.39
CA CYS A 262 -9.32 17.23 -14.12
C CYS A 262 -9.88 17.89 -15.41
N ALA A 263 -9.14 17.85 -16.50
CA ALA A 263 -9.59 18.38 -17.79
C ALA A 263 -10.84 17.68 -18.35
N ARG A 264 -11.09 16.43 -17.94
CA ARG A 264 -12.31 15.70 -18.32
C ARG A 264 -13.53 16.08 -17.48
N LEU A 265 -13.33 16.54 -16.23
CA LEU A 265 -14.41 17.05 -15.38
C LEU A 265 -14.90 18.42 -15.85
N ALA A 266 -14.01 19.25 -16.42
CA ALA A 266 -14.31 20.60 -16.88
C ALA A 266 -15.12 20.65 -18.22
N ARG A 267 -15.43 19.48 -18.81
CA ARG A 267 -16.24 19.37 -20.03
C ARG A 267 -17.65 18.87 -19.74
#